data_f00d8c8333627da3779beacadfe84ae7
#
_entry.id   f00d8c8333627da3779beacadfe84ae7
#
_cell.length_a   1.000
_cell.length_b   1.000
_cell.length_c   1.000
_cell.angle_alpha   90.00
_cell.angle_beta   90.00
_cell.angle_gamma   90.00
#
_symmetry.space_group_name_H-M   'P 1'
#
loop_
_entity.id
_entity.type
_entity.pdbx_description
1 polymer ?
#
loop_
_entity_poly.entity_id
_entity_poly.type
_entity_poly.pdbx_seq_one_letter_code
_entity_poly.pdbx_strand_id
1 'polypeptide(L)'
;MNNKYDAGDRVFAGQGKSHRPVRRVVRPTGAAFRGRFPSTKSDRPVSFESLLERDALLLFEFSPGVAAYREQPLFTFYRHGDRMRKYTPDFEVTFVDAGTRLIEVKPDYKLRDTEEVDRLTCLAEHFQRLGTDFQVLSETEIRRSP
;
A
#
# COMPACT_ATOMS: atom_id res chain seq x y z
N MET A 1 9.09 23.33 23.42
CA MET A 1 9.82 22.26 22.68
C MET A 1 9.01 21.88 21.46
N ASN A 2 9.46 22.26 20.28
CA ASN A 2 8.83 21.78 19.05
C ASN A 2 9.13 20.30 18.94
N ASN A 3 8.12 19.49 19.23
CA ASN A 3 8.21 18.06 19.07
C ASN A 3 8.27 17.76 17.55
N LYS A 4 9.48 17.46 17.08
CA LYS A 4 9.79 17.15 15.66
C LYS A 4 9.02 15.94 15.14
N TYR A 5 8.24 15.27 15.99
CA TYR A 5 7.54 14.01 15.74
C TYR A 5 6.01 14.10 15.98
N ASP A 6 5.47 15.30 16.13
CA ASP A 6 4.02 15.50 16.22
C ASP A 6 3.31 15.32 14.87
N ALA A 7 4.02 14.71 13.90
CA ALA A 7 3.47 14.29 12.61
C ALA A 7 2.87 12.87 12.65
N GLY A 8 2.87 12.22 13.83
CA GLY A 8 2.43 10.82 13.96
C GLY A 8 1.00 10.54 13.53
N ASP A 9 0.15 11.56 13.53
CA ASP A 9 -1.25 11.43 13.11
C ASP A 9 -1.54 12.07 11.75
N ARG A 10 -0.51 12.46 10.99
CA ARG A 10 -0.67 13.08 9.69
C ARG A 10 -0.43 12.09 8.56
N VAL A 11 -1.28 12.19 7.56
CA VAL A 11 -1.16 11.47 6.29
C VAL A 11 -0.80 12.46 5.21
N PHE A 12 0.24 12.18 4.43
CA PHE A 12 0.74 13.05 3.39
C PHE A 12 0.43 12.47 2.03
N ALA A 13 -0.49 13.12 1.30
CA ALA A 13 -0.83 12.74 -0.06
C ALA A 13 0.11 13.42 -1.07
N GLY A 14 0.37 12.75 -2.17
CA GLY A 14 1.04 13.38 -3.31
C GLY A 14 0.18 14.51 -3.87
N GLN A 15 0.77 15.68 -4.11
CA GLN A 15 0.04 16.85 -4.65
C GLN A 15 -0.02 16.80 -6.16
N GLY A 16 -1.17 17.12 -6.73
CA GLY A 16 -1.37 17.37 -8.15
C GLY A 16 -2.56 16.64 -8.77
N LYS A 17 -2.98 17.12 -9.96
CA LYS A 17 -4.08 16.52 -10.75
C LYS A 17 -3.72 15.15 -11.33
N SER A 18 -2.43 14.80 -11.40
CA SER A 18 -1.95 13.48 -11.76
C SER A 18 -1.26 12.86 -10.57
N HIS A 19 -1.67 11.65 -10.20
CA HIS A 19 -1.03 10.89 -9.14
C HIS A 19 0.44 10.60 -9.50
N ARG A 20 1.34 10.85 -8.57
CA ARG A 20 2.73 10.42 -8.64
C ARG A 20 3.05 9.59 -7.40
N PRO A 21 3.73 8.45 -7.55
CA PRO A 21 4.16 7.66 -6.40
C PRO A 21 4.99 8.50 -5.43
N VAL A 22 4.67 8.42 -4.15
CA VAL A 22 5.38 9.15 -3.09
C VAL A 22 6.81 8.64 -2.93
N ARG A 23 7.04 7.36 -3.18
CA ARG A 23 8.35 6.74 -3.17
C ARG A 23 8.82 6.50 -4.59
N ARG A 24 10.05 6.93 -4.91
CA ARG A 24 10.68 6.55 -6.17
C ARG A 24 10.94 5.05 -6.19
N VAL A 25 10.48 4.41 -7.25
CA VAL A 25 10.88 3.03 -7.53
C VAL A 25 12.37 3.03 -7.83
N VAL A 26 13.16 2.52 -6.91
CA VAL A 26 14.62 2.44 -7.06
C VAL A 26 14.95 1.52 -8.25
N ARG A 27 15.91 1.93 -9.09
CA ARG A 27 16.34 1.13 -10.24
C ARG A 27 16.77 -0.27 -9.79
N PRO A 28 16.42 -1.33 -10.53
CA PRO A 28 16.77 -2.68 -10.14
C PRO A 28 18.28 -2.89 -10.13
N THR A 29 18.78 -3.19 -8.94
CA THR A 29 20.07 -3.85 -8.78
C THR A 29 19.74 -5.27 -8.34
N GLY A 30 19.76 -6.23 -9.28
CA GLY A 30 19.48 -7.63 -8.98
C GLY A 30 18.06 -8.10 -9.31
N ALA A 31 17.62 -9.20 -8.71
CA ALA A 31 16.47 -10.02 -9.08
C ALA A 31 15.06 -9.44 -8.75
N ALA A 32 14.92 -8.15 -8.48
CA ALA A 32 13.61 -7.55 -8.24
C ALA A 32 12.85 -7.36 -9.56
N PHE A 33 11.70 -8.02 -9.70
CA PHE A 33 10.81 -7.85 -10.84
C PHE A 33 10.02 -6.55 -10.70
N ARG A 34 10.32 -5.59 -11.55
CA ARG A 34 9.66 -4.30 -11.60
C ARG A 34 9.06 -4.08 -12.97
N GLY A 35 7.98 -3.32 -13.00
CA GLY A 35 7.36 -2.98 -14.26
C GLY A 35 6.25 -1.97 -14.09
N ARG A 36 5.55 -1.76 -15.20
CA ARG A 36 4.35 -0.93 -15.27
C ARG A 36 3.21 -1.78 -15.80
N PHE A 37 2.09 -1.66 -15.15
CA PHE A 37 0.87 -2.37 -15.49
C PHE A 37 -0.10 -1.42 -16.19
N PRO A 38 -0.52 -1.68 -17.42
CA PRO A 38 -1.52 -0.87 -18.10
C PRO A 38 -2.87 -1.06 -17.44
N SER A 39 -3.52 0.03 -17.04
CA SER A 39 -4.80 -0.02 -16.34
C SER A 39 -5.84 0.85 -17.04
N THR A 40 -7.08 0.36 -17.09
CA THR A 40 -8.24 1.14 -17.50
C THR A 40 -8.92 1.84 -16.33
N LYS A 41 -8.54 1.49 -15.10
CA LYS A 41 -9.09 2.03 -13.85
C LYS A 41 -8.20 3.10 -13.20
N SER A 42 -7.07 3.40 -13.82
CA SER A 42 -6.11 4.42 -13.39
C SER A 42 -5.83 5.37 -14.54
N ASP A 43 -5.46 6.60 -14.24
CA ASP A 43 -5.15 7.65 -15.22
C ASP A 43 -3.81 7.45 -15.93
N ARG A 44 -2.99 6.51 -15.47
CA ARG A 44 -1.68 6.17 -16.05
C ARG A 44 -1.30 4.72 -15.72
N PRO A 45 -0.30 4.16 -16.39
CA PRO A 45 0.22 2.85 -16.02
C PRO A 45 0.68 2.82 -14.57
N VAL A 46 0.34 1.74 -13.85
CA VAL A 46 0.60 1.57 -12.43
C VAL A 46 1.90 0.79 -12.24
N SER A 47 2.82 1.35 -11.46
CA SER A 47 4.11 0.71 -11.18
C SER A 47 3.98 -0.41 -10.15
N PHE A 48 4.73 -1.47 -10.32
CA PHE A 48 4.87 -2.55 -9.34
C PHE A 48 6.34 -2.89 -9.08
N GLU A 49 6.64 -3.35 -7.89
CA GLU A 49 8.01 -3.68 -7.45
C GLU A 49 8.23 -5.18 -7.23
N SER A 50 7.18 -6.00 -7.38
CA SER A 50 7.25 -7.45 -7.23
C SER A 50 6.21 -8.14 -8.11
N LEU A 51 6.41 -9.44 -8.36
CA LEU A 51 5.40 -10.26 -9.08
C LEU A 51 4.10 -10.38 -8.28
N LEU A 52 4.17 -10.40 -6.97
CA LEU A 52 2.98 -10.46 -6.13
C LEU A 52 2.17 -9.17 -6.21
N GLU A 53 2.83 -8.01 -6.25
CA GLU A 53 2.16 -6.74 -6.52
C GLU A 53 1.50 -6.72 -7.91
N ARG A 54 2.19 -7.24 -8.94
CA ARG A 54 1.60 -7.38 -10.26
C ARG A 54 0.35 -8.26 -10.23
N ASP A 55 0.38 -9.38 -9.53
CA ASP A 55 -0.77 -10.26 -9.39
C ASP A 55 -1.94 -9.58 -8.66
N ALA A 56 -1.63 -8.74 -7.65
CA ALA A 56 -2.62 -7.90 -6.99
C ALA A 56 -3.25 -6.88 -7.96
N LEU A 57 -2.44 -6.26 -8.82
CA LEU A 57 -2.95 -5.33 -9.85
C LEU A 57 -3.90 -6.02 -10.84
N LEU A 58 -3.59 -7.26 -11.25
CA LEU A 58 -4.49 -8.08 -12.06
C LEU A 58 -5.83 -8.31 -11.34
N LEU A 59 -5.78 -8.63 -10.06
CA LEU A 59 -6.96 -8.80 -9.23
C LEU A 59 -7.81 -7.51 -9.21
N PHE A 60 -7.20 -6.36 -8.97
CA PHE A 60 -7.91 -5.07 -8.94
C PHE A 60 -8.50 -4.71 -10.30
N GLU A 61 -7.75 -4.90 -11.38
CA GLU A 61 -8.20 -4.57 -12.74
C GLU A 61 -9.42 -5.38 -13.16
N PHE A 62 -9.43 -6.68 -12.85
CA PHE A 62 -10.51 -7.58 -13.27
C PHE A 62 -11.64 -7.75 -12.25
N SER A 63 -11.54 -7.14 -11.07
CA SER A 63 -12.60 -7.18 -10.06
C SER A 63 -13.67 -6.14 -10.35
N PRO A 64 -14.94 -6.54 -10.61
CA PRO A 64 -16.01 -5.58 -10.89
C PRO A 64 -16.30 -4.62 -9.72
N GLY A 65 -16.01 -5.05 -8.50
CA GLY A 65 -16.19 -4.23 -7.30
C GLY A 65 -15.16 -3.14 -7.10
N VAL A 66 -14.08 -3.14 -7.90
CA VAL A 66 -13.02 -2.13 -7.83
C VAL A 66 -13.27 -1.06 -8.89
N ALA A 67 -13.49 0.18 -8.45
CA ALA A 67 -13.71 1.32 -9.33
C ALA A 67 -12.40 1.97 -9.81
N ALA A 68 -11.42 2.07 -8.94
CA ALA A 68 -10.12 2.69 -9.23
C ALA A 68 -9.06 2.18 -8.26
N TYR A 69 -7.80 2.31 -8.65
CA TYR A 69 -6.68 2.02 -7.77
C TYR A 69 -5.43 2.81 -8.18
N ARG A 70 -4.52 3.00 -7.25
CA ARG A 70 -3.22 3.65 -7.50
C ARG A 70 -2.17 3.13 -6.53
N GLU A 71 -0.92 3.11 -6.98
CA GLU A 71 0.22 2.72 -6.17
C GLU A 71 0.73 3.87 -5.31
N GLN A 72 1.26 3.54 -4.13
CA GLN A 72 1.97 4.45 -3.23
C GLN A 72 1.26 5.82 -3.08
N PRO A 73 0.01 5.82 -2.60
CA PRO A 73 -0.85 7.00 -2.66
C PRO A 73 -0.43 8.12 -1.71
N LEU A 74 0.22 7.76 -0.61
CA LEU A 74 0.54 8.66 0.48
C LEU A 74 1.70 8.08 1.30
N PHE A 75 2.21 8.85 2.23
CA PHE A 75 3.05 8.34 3.31
C PHE A 75 2.56 8.85 4.66
N THR A 76 2.92 8.14 5.71
CA THR A 76 2.60 8.51 7.09
C THR A 76 3.76 8.14 8.01
N PHE A 77 3.79 8.72 9.19
CA PHE A 77 4.67 8.28 10.27
C PHE A 77 3.84 7.55 11.31
N TYR A 78 4.31 6.39 11.75
CA TYR A 78 3.66 5.58 12.76
C TYR A 78 4.64 5.17 13.86
N ARG A 79 4.12 4.88 15.03
CA ARG A 79 4.93 4.42 16.15
C ARG A 79 5.06 2.89 16.10
N HIS A 80 6.31 2.43 16.15
CA HIS A 80 6.64 1.01 16.32
C HIS A 80 7.64 0.87 17.48
N GLY A 81 7.15 0.36 18.62
CA GLY A 81 7.91 0.39 19.88
C GLY A 81 8.15 1.84 20.33
N ASP A 82 9.39 2.20 20.55
CA ASP A 82 9.84 3.53 20.95
C ASP A 82 10.26 4.43 19.76
N ARG A 83 10.10 3.95 18.54
CA ARG A 83 10.51 4.66 17.32
C ARG A 83 9.33 5.08 16.48
N MET A 84 9.50 6.25 15.83
CA MET A 84 8.64 6.68 14.73
C MET A 84 9.26 6.21 13.42
N ARG A 85 8.45 5.57 12.59
CA ARG A 85 8.86 5.06 11.28
C ARG A 85 7.99 5.63 10.18
N LYS A 86 8.60 5.89 9.02
CA LYS A 86 7.88 6.26 7.81
C LYS A 86 7.32 5.02 7.13
N TYR A 87 6.09 5.13 6.65
CA TYR A 87 5.41 4.06 5.93
C TYR A 87 4.68 4.60 4.70
N THR A 88 4.78 3.88 3.61
CA THR A 88 4.03 4.12 2.37
C THR A 88 3.27 2.85 2.02
N PRO A 89 1.93 2.86 1.99
CA PRO A 89 1.14 1.72 1.52
C PRO A 89 1.46 1.35 0.07
N ASP A 90 1.34 0.08 -0.27
CA ASP A 90 1.55 -0.36 -1.65
C ASP A 90 0.50 0.21 -2.59
N PHE A 91 -0.79 0.16 -2.20
CA PHE A 91 -1.90 0.60 -3.02
C PHE A 91 -2.99 1.30 -2.22
N GLU A 92 -3.74 2.14 -2.92
CA GLU A 92 -5.06 2.60 -2.51
C GLU A 92 -6.06 2.08 -3.51
N VAL A 93 -7.10 1.39 -3.03
CA VAL A 93 -8.15 0.80 -3.85
C VAL A 93 -9.48 1.45 -3.48
N THR A 94 -10.17 1.98 -4.48
CA THR A 94 -11.52 2.52 -4.34
C THR A 94 -12.53 1.50 -4.85
N PHE A 95 -13.44 1.08 -3.97
CA PHE A 95 -14.50 0.13 -4.27
C PHE A 95 -15.75 0.88 -4.70
N VAL A 96 -16.56 0.25 -5.56
CA VAL A 96 -17.82 0.83 -6.05
C VAL A 96 -18.77 1.12 -4.89
N ASP A 97 -18.88 0.20 -3.92
CA ASP A 97 -19.89 0.27 -2.84
C ASP A 97 -19.31 0.46 -1.44
N ALA A 98 -18.00 0.39 -1.26
CA ALA A 98 -17.39 0.30 0.06
C ALA A 98 -16.29 1.35 0.35
N GLY A 99 -16.24 2.42 -0.45
CA GLY A 99 -15.26 3.49 -0.24
C GLY A 99 -13.83 3.08 -0.59
N THR A 100 -12.87 3.68 0.08
CA THR A 100 -11.44 3.56 -0.23
C THR A 100 -10.72 2.81 0.89
N ARG A 101 -9.76 1.95 0.51
CA ARG A 101 -8.95 1.16 1.42
C ARG A 101 -7.48 1.22 1.01
N LEU A 102 -6.60 1.37 2.00
CA LEU A 102 -5.17 1.21 1.81
C LEU A 102 -4.80 -0.28 1.89
N ILE A 103 -3.97 -0.73 0.97
CA ILE A 103 -3.59 -2.14 0.83
C ILE A 103 -2.08 -2.28 0.95
N GLU A 104 -1.65 -3.20 1.81
CA GLU A 104 -0.28 -3.72 1.86
C GLU A 104 -0.27 -5.15 1.35
N VAL A 105 0.55 -5.43 0.36
CA VAL A 105 0.69 -6.78 -0.21
C VAL A 105 1.83 -7.51 0.46
N LYS A 106 1.58 -8.74 0.96
CA LYS A 106 2.58 -9.54 1.66
C LYS A 106 2.61 -10.98 1.17
N PRO A 107 3.79 -11.53 0.87
CA PRO A 107 3.93 -12.96 0.68
C PRO A 107 3.66 -13.71 1.99
N ASP A 108 3.11 -14.92 1.88
CA ASP A 108 2.67 -15.70 3.05
C ASP A 108 3.81 -15.97 4.03
N TYR A 109 5.04 -16.17 3.54
CA TYR A 109 6.17 -16.45 4.44
C TYR A 109 6.48 -15.28 5.39
N LYS A 110 6.26 -14.03 4.94
CA LYS A 110 6.45 -12.85 5.78
C LYS A 110 5.39 -12.71 6.86
N LEU A 111 4.19 -13.25 6.63
CA LEU A 111 3.11 -13.24 7.62
C LEU A 111 3.33 -14.27 8.73
N ARG A 112 4.36 -15.11 8.62
CA ARG A 112 4.83 -16.00 9.68
C ARG A 112 5.97 -15.42 10.52
N ASP A 113 6.53 -14.30 10.08
CA ASP A 113 7.58 -13.57 10.81
C ASP A 113 6.94 -12.71 11.90
N THR A 114 7.32 -12.96 13.15
CA THR A 114 6.74 -12.24 14.31
C THR A 114 7.04 -10.75 14.29
N GLU A 115 8.22 -10.32 13.86
CA GLU A 115 8.56 -8.89 13.74
C GLU A 115 7.70 -8.20 12.69
N GLU A 116 7.48 -8.84 11.55
CA GLU A 116 6.64 -8.30 10.50
C GLU A 116 5.17 -8.23 10.93
N VAL A 117 4.65 -9.26 11.59
CA VAL A 117 3.29 -9.26 12.13
C VAL A 117 3.12 -8.14 13.16
N ASP A 118 4.10 -7.94 14.03
CA ASP A 118 4.09 -6.85 15.02
C ASP A 118 4.07 -5.46 14.34
N ARG A 119 4.89 -5.28 13.33
CA ARG A 119 4.90 -4.05 12.53
C ARG A 119 3.55 -3.78 11.87
N LEU A 120 2.96 -4.79 11.23
CA LEU A 120 1.66 -4.67 10.57
C LEU A 120 0.53 -4.39 11.58
N THR A 121 0.62 -4.95 12.78
CA THR A 121 -0.32 -4.67 13.87
C THR A 121 -0.23 -3.20 14.29
N CYS A 122 0.96 -2.67 14.46
CA CYS A 122 1.17 -1.24 14.76
C CYS A 122 0.60 -0.33 13.66
N LEU A 123 0.78 -0.71 12.39
CA LEU A 123 0.20 0.01 11.25
C LEU A 123 -1.33 -0.03 11.25
N ALA A 124 -1.91 -1.20 11.50
CA ALA A 124 -3.37 -1.35 11.57
C ALA A 124 -3.98 -0.48 12.67
N GLU A 125 -3.36 -0.45 13.85
CA GLU A 125 -3.77 0.41 14.95
C GLU A 125 -3.64 1.90 14.60
N HIS A 126 -2.55 2.27 13.94
CA HIS A 126 -2.31 3.64 13.49
C HIS A 126 -3.42 4.11 12.55
N PHE A 127 -3.74 3.34 11.51
CA PHE A 127 -4.80 3.69 10.57
C PHE A 127 -6.20 3.63 11.18
N GLN A 128 -6.43 2.73 12.13
CA GLN A 128 -7.68 2.71 12.88
C GLN A 128 -7.90 4.02 13.65
N ARG A 129 -6.87 4.56 14.30
CA ARG A 129 -6.94 5.86 14.98
C ARG A 129 -7.22 7.02 14.01
N LEU A 130 -6.72 6.91 12.77
CA LEU A 130 -6.95 7.91 11.73
C LEU A 130 -8.32 7.77 11.06
N GLY A 131 -9.08 6.71 11.36
CA GLY A 131 -10.34 6.41 10.69
C GLY A 131 -10.17 5.98 9.24
N THR A 132 -9.01 5.42 8.89
CA THR A 132 -8.66 4.99 7.54
C THR A 132 -8.69 3.47 7.45
N ASP A 133 -9.40 2.93 6.46
CA ASP A 133 -9.42 1.49 6.22
C ASP A 133 -8.05 1.03 5.71
N PHE A 134 -7.51 0.02 6.36
CA PHE A 134 -6.23 -0.59 6.02
C PHE A 134 -6.36 -2.11 6.03
N GLN A 135 -5.82 -2.75 5.01
CA GLN A 135 -5.85 -4.21 4.87
C GLN A 135 -4.50 -4.74 4.38
N VAL A 136 -4.05 -5.82 5.00
CA VAL A 136 -2.97 -6.65 4.47
C VAL A 136 -3.59 -7.69 3.55
N LEU A 137 -3.12 -7.73 2.31
CA LEU A 137 -3.57 -8.70 1.31
C LEU A 137 -2.46 -9.75 1.11
N SER A 138 -2.73 -10.97 1.51
CA SER A 138 -1.76 -12.06 1.49
C SER A 138 -1.62 -12.66 0.09
N GLU A 139 -0.51 -13.33 -0.14
CA GLU A 139 -0.27 -14.11 -1.37
C GLU A 139 -1.38 -15.14 -1.62
N THR A 140 -1.81 -15.82 -0.58
CA THR A 140 -2.91 -16.80 -0.67
C THR A 140 -4.20 -16.14 -1.15
N GLU A 141 -4.56 -14.99 -0.62
CA GLU A 141 -5.77 -14.26 -1.03
C GLU A 141 -5.68 -13.79 -2.48
N ILE A 142 -4.52 -13.26 -2.89
CA ILE A 142 -4.29 -12.77 -4.24
C ILE A 142 -4.39 -13.91 -5.27
N ARG A 143 -3.75 -15.04 -5.00
CA ARG A 143 -3.61 -16.14 -5.97
C ARG A 143 -4.77 -17.13 -5.98
N ARG A 144 -5.63 -17.12 -4.95
CA ARG A 144 -6.85 -17.95 -4.89
C ARG A 144 -8.07 -17.30 -5.50
N SER A 145 -8.01 -16.00 -5.75
CA SER A 145 -9.13 -15.33 -6.45
C SER A 145 -9.23 -15.84 -7.87
N PRO A 146 -10.41 -16.32 -8.28
CA PRO A 146 -10.62 -16.83 -9.65
C PRO A 146 -10.47 -15.75 -10.71
#